data_878ab407ced2c6f8d260aaf57dbff3bc
#
_entry.id   878ab407ced2c6f8d260aaf57dbff3bc
#
_cell.length_a   1.000
_cell.length_b   1.000
_cell.length_c   1.000
_cell.angle_alpha   90.00
_cell.angle_beta   90.00
_cell.angle_gamma   90.00
#
_symmetry.space_group_name_H-M   'P 1'
#
loop_
_entity.id
_entity.type
_entity.pdbx_description
1 polymer ?
#
loop_
_entity_poly.entity_id
_entity_poly.type
_entity_poly.pdbx_seq_one_letter_code
_entity_poly.pdbx_strand_id
1 'polypeptide(L)'
;IDVNRRVSEIASLDAVAPHLLPGNTVRYLMPSRYCPSDEFQSFVSAEFGKFSGGERIAAIRDWIHDKIEYVSGSSTGQTTALDTVVQRQGICRDFAHVLICLARASAIPARFASVYAPDVTPQDFHAVAEVFLDGAWHLVDATGMAGADSIARIGVGLDAAEVAFL
;
A
#
# COMPACT_ATOMS: atom_id res chain seq x y z
N ILE A 1 -24.05 9.49 -1.37
CA ILE A 1 -23.70 8.40 -2.29
C ILE A 1 -23.49 7.20 -1.40
N ASP A 2 -24.47 6.29 -1.32
CA ASP A 2 -24.33 5.02 -0.63
C ASP A 2 -23.41 4.12 -1.45
N VAL A 3 -22.14 4.06 -1.07
CA VAL A 3 -21.20 3.09 -1.62
C VAL A 3 -21.30 1.82 -0.78
N ASN A 4 -22.24 0.97 -1.11
CA ASN A 4 -22.40 -0.35 -0.48
C ASN A 4 -21.28 -1.27 -1.02
N ARG A 5 -20.04 -1.03 -0.58
CA ARG A 5 -18.87 -1.82 -0.94
C ARG A 5 -18.81 -3.03 0.00
N ARG A 6 -18.94 -4.24 -0.53
CA ARG A 6 -18.55 -5.44 0.20
C ARG A 6 -17.03 -5.42 0.37
N VAL A 7 -16.57 -5.08 1.55
CA VAL A 7 -15.15 -5.20 1.92
C VAL A 7 -14.91 -6.66 2.26
N SER A 8 -14.28 -7.39 1.35
CA SER A 8 -13.74 -8.71 1.68
C SER A 8 -12.59 -8.52 2.66
N GLU A 9 -12.50 -9.38 3.68
CA GLU A 9 -11.34 -9.40 4.56
C GLU A 9 -10.11 -9.71 3.73
N ILE A 10 -9.13 -8.81 3.72
CA ILE A 10 -7.96 -8.89 2.82
C ILE A 10 -7.22 -10.23 2.94
N ALA A 11 -7.15 -10.79 4.15
CA ALA A 11 -6.47 -12.06 4.43
C ALA A 11 -7.09 -13.26 3.71
N SER A 12 -8.36 -13.19 3.31
CA SER A 12 -9.06 -14.30 2.64
C SER A 12 -8.85 -14.32 1.12
N LEU A 13 -8.15 -13.33 0.55
CA LEU A 13 -7.99 -13.18 -0.89
C LEU A 13 -6.73 -13.88 -1.42
N ASP A 14 -6.81 -14.45 -2.61
CA ASP A 14 -5.70 -15.14 -3.23
C ASP A 14 -4.86 -14.24 -4.14
N ALA A 15 -3.55 -14.52 -4.19
CA ALA A 15 -2.68 -13.92 -5.18
C ALA A 15 -2.98 -14.46 -6.58
N VAL A 16 -3.01 -13.58 -7.57
CA VAL A 16 -3.12 -13.99 -8.97
C VAL A 16 -1.74 -14.40 -9.48
N ALA A 17 -1.64 -15.60 -10.05
CA ALA A 17 -0.38 -16.07 -10.62
C ALA A 17 0.14 -15.09 -11.69
N PRO A 18 1.47 -14.80 -11.77
CA PRO A 18 2.01 -13.77 -12.64
C PRO A 18 1.60 -13.89 -14.12
N HIS A 19 1.48 -15.09 -14.63
CA HIS A 19 1.08 -15.36 -16.03
C HIS A 19 -0.41 -15.15 -16.31
N LEU A 20 -1.23 -14.99 -15.27
CA LEU A 20 -2.68 -14.72 -15.35
C LEU A 20 -3.01 -13.24 -15.08
N LEU A 21 -2.00 -12.42 -14.75
CA LEU A 21 -2.22 -11.00 -14.49
C LEU A 21 -2.69 -10.27 -15.76
N PRO A 22 -3.71 -9.42 -15.66
CA PRO A 22 -4.07 -8.51 -16.75
C PRO A 22 -2.89 -7.61 -17.12
N GLY A 23 -2.66 -7.38 -18.42
CA GLY A 23 -1.50 -6.62 -18.89
C GLY A 23 -1.38 -5.22 -18.29
N ASN A 24 -2.50 -4.57 -17.97
CA ASN A 24 -2.54 -3.25 -17.35
C ASN A 24 -2.14 -3.26 -15.85
N THR A 25 -2.05 -4.42 -15.21
CA THR A 25 -1.59 -4.55 -13.83
C THR A 25 -0.09 -4.79 -13.71
N VAL A 26 0.55 -5.31 -14.77
CA VAL A 26 1.97 -5.72 -14.75
C VAL A 26 2.91 -4.55 -14.40
N ARG A 27 2.62 -3.34 -14.87
CA ARG A 27 3.41 -2.15 -14.51
C ARG A 27 3.50 -1.92 -13.00
N TYR A 28 2.52 -2.34 -12.24
CA TYR A 28 2.44 -2.20 -10.79
C TYR A 28 3.19 -3.28 -10.00
N LEU A 29 3.99 -4.11 -10.69
CA LEU A 29 5.01 -4.98 -10.10
C LEU A 29 6.39 -4.31 -10.11
N MET A 30 6.58 -3.25 -10.89
CA MET A 30 7.89 -2.63 -11.12
C MET A 30 8.27 -1.66 -9.99
N PRO A 31 9.57 -1.52 -9.71
CA PRO A 31 10.06 -0.42 -8.87
C PRO A 31 9.66 0.94 -9.42
N SER A 32 9.56 1.93 -8.54
CA SER A 32 9.27 3.30 -8.91
C SER A 32 10.03 4.28 -8.01
N ARG A 33 9.91 5.59 -8.28
CA ARG A 33 10.74 6.62 -7.63
C ARG A 33 10.80 6.51 -6.10
N TYR A 34 9.64 6.33 -5.46
CA TYR A 34 9.56 6.23 -4.00
C TYR A 34 9.47 4.80 -3.50
N CYS A 35 9.32 3.84 -4.41
CA CYS A 35 9.10 2.44 -4.12
C CYS A 35 10.18 1.56 -4.77
N PRO A 36 11.41 1.48 -4.22
CA PRO A 36 12.49 0.61 -4.71
C PRO A 36 12.22 -0.86 -4.27
N SER A 37 11.19 -1.47 -4.83
CA SER A 37 10.70 -2.79 -4.41
C SER A 37 11.68 -3.93 -4.67
N ASP A 38 12.58 -3.78 -5.63
CA ASP A 38 13.65 -4.73 -5.95
C ASP A 38 14.67 -4.87 -4.81
N GLU A 39 14.83 -3.86 -3.96
CA GLU A 39 15.72 -3.92 -2.79
C GLU A 39 15.11 -4.70 -1.60
N PHE A 40 13.81 -4.99 -1.63
CA PHE A 40 13.10 -5.61 -0.50
C PHE A 40 12.86 -7.12 -0.62
N GLN A 41 13.31 -7.78 -1.69
CA GLN A 41 13.00 -9.20 -1.92
C GLN A 41 13.50 -10.12 -0.79
N SER A 42 14.74 -9.95 -0.34
CA SER A 42 15.30 -10.73 0.78
C SER A 42 14.58 -10.46 2.08
N PHE A 43 14.23 -9.20 2.35
CA PHE A 43 13.48 -8.79 3.53
C PHE A 43 12.09 -9.45 3.56
N VAL A 44 11.35 -9.37 2.45
CA VAL A 44 10.02 -9.98 2.34
C VAL A 44 10.07 -11.49 2.51
N SER A 45 11.08 -12.15 1.93
CA SER A 45 11.27 -13.60 2.07
C SER A 45 11.53 -14.00 3.53
N ALA A 46 12.33 -13.23 4.25
CA ALA A 46 12.68 -13.51 5.65
C ALA A 46 11.49 -13.26 6.59
N GLU A 47 10.82 -12.10 6.45
CA GLU A 47 9.80 -11.67 7.41
C GLU A 47 8.40 -12.27 7.09
N PHE A 48 8.06 -12.40 5.81
CA PHE A 48 6.72 -12.76 5.36
C PHE A 48 6.66 -14.02 4.49
N GLY A 49 7.77 -14.74 4.31
CA GLY A 49 7.86 -15.88 3.41
C GLY A 49 6.87 -17.02 3.72
N LYS A 50 6.42 -17.14 4.97
CA LYS A 50 5.44 -18.15 5.40
C LYS A 50 4.00 -17.85 4.99
N PHE A 51 3.70 -16.62 4.61
CA PHE A 51 2.37 -16.18 4.20
C PHE A 51 2.28 -16.09 2.67
N SER A 52 1.08 -16.12 2.11
CA SER A 52 0.80 -15.93 0.69
C SER A 52 -0.43 -15.05 0.48
N GLY A 53 -0.58 -14.48 -0.73
CA GLY A 53 -1.78 -13.72 -1.09
C GLY A 53 -2.15 -12.63 -0.10
N GLY A 54 -3.42 -12.58 0.23
CA GLY A 54 -3.99 -11.61 1.17
C GLY A 54 -3.50 -11.78 2.60
N GLU A 55 -3.17 -12.99 3.06
CA GLU A 55 -2.55 -13.20 4.37
C GLU A 55 -1.20 -12.48 4.47
N ARG A 56 -0.40 -12.52 3.38
CA ARG A 56 0.87 -11.79 3.33
C ARG A 56 0.65 -10.28 3.39
N ILE A 57 -0.33 -9.75 2.66
CA ILE A 57 -0.68 -8.33 2.69
C ILE A 57 -1.15 -7.89 4.08
N ALA A 58 -1.98 -8.71 4.75
CA ALA A 58 -2.41 -8.43 6.12
C ALA A 58 -1.21 -8.41 7.08
N ALA A 59 -0.31 -9.40 6.99
CA ALA A 59 0.90 -9.44 7.81
C ALA A 59 1.84 -8.24 7.56
N ILE A 60 1.98 -7.81 6.31
CA ILE A 60 2.74 -6.60 5.93
C ILE A 60 2.10 -5.35 6.52
N ARG A 61 0.78 -5.17 6.37
CA ARG A 61 0.02 -4.06 6.94
C ARG A 61 0.23 -3.96 8.46
N ASP A 62 0.05 -5.06 9.15
CA ASP A 62 0.16 -5.13 10.60
C ASP A 62 1.61 -4.85 11.07
N TRP A 63 2.60 -5.37 10.33
CA TRP A 63 4.01 -5.08 10.58
C TRP A 63 4.33 -3.59 10.42
N ILE A 64 3.81 -2.94 9.36
CA ILE A 64 3.99 -1.50 9.15
C ILE A 64 3.39 -0.72 10.30
N HIS A 65 2.14 -1.03 10.66
CA HIS A 65 1.43 -0.39 11.76
C HIS A 65 2.18 -0.51 13.09
N ASP A 66 2.76 -1.67 13.37
CA ASP A 66 3.46 -1.94 14.62
C ASP A 66 4.89 -1.38 14.68
N LYS A 67 5.56 -1.23 13.54
CA LYS A 67 7.00 -0.93 13.47
C LYS A 67 7.33 0.46 12.99
N ILE A 68 6.38 1.17 12.42
CA ILE A 68 6.57 2.53 11.90
C ILE A 68 5.68 3.48 12.69
N GLU A 69 6.26 4.52 13.26
CA GLU A 69 5.54 5.55 14.00
C GLU A 69 5.01 6.63 13.02
N TYR A 70 3.75 7.03 13.20
CA TYR A 70 3.20 8.14 12.44
C TYR A 70 3.66 9.47 13.05
N VAL A 71 4.55 10.18 12.35
CA VAL A 71 5.14 11.43 12.83
C VAL A 71 4.96 12.53 11.79
N SER A 72 4.11 13.49 12.10
CA SER A 72 3.89 14.65 11.22
C SER A 72 5.19 15.44 11.04
N GLY A 73 5.54 15.77 9.79
CA GLY A 73 6.76 16.49 9.45
C GLY A 73 8.03 15.64 9.36
N SER A 74 7.97 14.33 9.56
CA SER A 74 9.13 13.43 9.41
C SER A 74 9.49 13.14 7.94
N SER A 75 8.63 13.49 7.00
CA SER A 75 8.74 13.16 5.59
C SER A 75 9.03 14.38 4.73
N THR A 76 9.82 14.19 3.68
CA THR A 76 10.16 15.20 2.67
C THR A 76 9.76 14.73 1.27
N GLY A 77 9.87 15.60 0.26
CA GLY A 77 9.66 15.23 -1.14
C GLY A 77 10.67 14.22 -1.70
N GLN A 78 11.66 13.79 -0.92
CA GLN A 78 12.66 12.79 -1.32
C GLN A 78 12.58 11.50 -0.52
N THR A 79 11.81 11.45 0.57
CA THR A 79 11.67 10.28 1.43
C THR A 79 11.11 9.08 0.64
N THR A 80 11.87 8.00 0.60
CA THR A 80 11.49 6.74 -0.05
C THR A 80 10.96 5.72 0.99
N ALA A 81 10.40 4.62 0.49
CA ALA A 81 10.00 3.51 1.35
C ALA A 81 11.18 2.91 2.14
N LEU A 82 12.38 2.91 1.55
CA LEU A 82 13.59 2.43 2.24
C LEU A 82 13.95 3.34 3.42
N ASP A 83 13.93 4.67 3.22
CA ASP A 83 14.18 5.64 4.27
C ASP A 83 13.19 5.45 5.44
N THR A 84 11.90 5.28 5.12
CA THR A 84 10.84 5.07 6.10
C THR A 84 11.06 3.78 6.92
N VAL A 85 11.41 2.68 6.27
CA VAL A 85 11.71 1.41 6.96
C VAL A 85 12.92 1.53 7.88
N VAL A 86 13.95 2.25 7.46
CA VAL A 86 15.18 2.48 8.26
C VAL A 86 14.92 3.42 9.44
N GLN A 87 14.23 4.53 9.18
CA GLN A 87 13.98 5.57 10.18
C GLN A 87 12.84 5.22 11.15
N ARG A 88 11.98 4.25 10.79
CA ARG A 88 10.83 3.81 11.58
C ARG A 88 9.81 4.92 11.85
N GLN A 89 9.72 5.92 10.99
CA GLN A 89 8.76 7.01 11.08
C GLN A 89 8.34 7.48 9.70
N GLY A 90 7.14 8.02 9.59
CA GLY A 90 6.60 8.53 8.34
C GLY A 90 5.21 9.14 8.48
N ILE A 91 4.65 9.58 7.37
CA ILE A 91 3.26 10.03 7.24
C ILE A 91 2.47 9.04 6.36
N CYS A 92 1.18 9.27 6.13
CA CYS A 92 0.30 8.35 5.36
C CYS A 92 0.90 7.95 4.00
N ARG A 93 1.52 8.91 3.28
CA ARG A 93 2.22 8.67 2.02
C ARG A 93 3.33 7.62 2.17
N ASP A 94 4.11 7.71 3.21
CA ASP A 94 5.27 6.85 3.43
C ASP A 94 4.83 5.44 3.84
N PHE A 95 3.79 5.33 4.67
CA PHE A 95 3.15 4.05 5.01
C PHE A 95 2.62 3.34 3.76
N ALA A 96 1.96 4.08 2.85
CA ALA A 96 1.49 3.55 1.57
C ALA A 96 2.67 3.06 0.71
N HIS A 97 3.75 3.84 0.60
CA HIS A 97 4.94 3.46 -0.17
C HIS A 97 5.61 2.19 0.37
N VAL A 98 5.72 2.03 1.69
CA VAL A 98 6.28 0.80 2.29
C VAL A 98 5.41 -0.40 1.95
N LEU A 99 4.08 -0.30 2.10
CA LEU A 99 3.17 -1.40 1.74
C LEU A 99 3.29 -1.77 0.27
N ILE A 100 3.33 -0.77 -0.62
CA ILE A 100 3.49 -0.98 -2.07
C ILE A 100 4.81 -1.68 -2.38
N CYS A 101 5.93 -1.26 -1.76
CA CYS A 101 7.22 -1.91 -1.94
C CYS A 101 7.19 -3.39 -1.55
N LEU A 102 6.68 -3.68 -0.36
CA LEU A 102 6.66 -5.04 0.17
C LEU A 102 5.68 -5.94 -0.60
N ALA A 103 4.55 -5.39 -1.07
CA ALA A 103 3.61 -6.10 -1.94
C ALA A 103 4.25 -6.45 -3.29
N ARG A 104 4.90 -5.48 -3.95
CA ARG A 104 5.59 -5.71 -5.24
C ARG A 104 6.76 -6.68 -5.09
N ALA A 105 7.55 -6.58 -4.03
CA ALA A 105 8.60 -7.54 -3.71
C ALA A 105 8.05 -8.96 -3.46
N SER A 106 6.76 -9.08 -3.14
CA SER A 106 6.01 -10.33 -3.00
C SER A 106 5.36 -10.81 -4.30
N ALA A 107 5.66 -10.18 -5.45
CA ALA A 107 5.01 -10.40 -6.75
C ALA A 107 3.49 -10.14 -6.74
N ILE A 108 3.00 -9.26 -5.87
CA ILE A 108 1.61 -8.80 -5.82
C ILE A 108 1.58 -7.38 -6.39
N PRO A 109 0.84 -7.13 -7.49
CA PRO A 109 0.72 -5.78 -8.04
C PRO A 109 0.13 -4.83 -7.00
N ALA A 110 0.79 -3.69 -6.82
CA ALA A 110 0.34 -2.68 -5.86
C ALA A 110 0.56 -1.27 -6.42
N ARG A 111 -0.34 -0.35 -6.08
CA ARG A 111 -0.30 1.02 -6.55
C ARG A 111 -0.70 2.01 -5.45
N PHE A 112 -0.28 3.23 -5.62
CA PHE A 112 -0.62 4.34 -4.74
C PHE A 112 -2.03 4.84 -5.06
N ALA A 113 -2.79 5.13 -4.03
CA ALA A 113 -4.11 5.76 -4.15
C ALA A 113 -4.19 6.99 -3.26
N SER A 114 -4.48 8.14 -3.86
CA SER A 114 -4.96 9.30 -3.12
C SER A 114 -6.46 9.13 -2.87
N VAL A 115 -6.87 9.40 -1.64
CA VAL A 115 -8.23 9.13 -1.20
C VAL A 115 -8.77 10.28 -0.35
N TYR A 116 -10.08 10.40 -0.36
CA TYR A 116 -10.82 11.14 0.65
C TYR A 116 -11.26 10.18 1.74
N ALA A 117 -10.84 10.43 2.97
CA ALA A 117 -11.13 9.61 4.13
C ALA A 117 -11.78 10.47 5.22
N PRO A 118 -13.13 10.48 5.31
CA PRO A 118 -13.86 11.38 6.21
C PRO A 118 -13.56 11.13 7.70
N ASP A 119 -13.10 9.92 8.05
CA ASP A 119 -12.81 9.54 9.44
C ASP A 119 -11.41 9.99 9.91
N VAL A 120 -10.55 10.47 9.00
CA VAL A 120 -9.21 10.98 9.35
C VAL A 120 -9.33 12.35 10.00
N THR A 121 -8.69 12.54 11.17
CA THR A 121 -8.73 13.80 11.91
C THR A 121 -7.30 14.29 12.18
N PRO A 122 -6.95 15.56 11.82
CA PRO A 122 -7.79 16.54 11.10
C PRO A 122 -8.11 16.06 9.69
N GLN A 123 -9.26 16.49 9.15
CA GLN A 123 -9.63 16.15 7.77
C GLN A 123 -8.59 16.69 6.79
N ASP A 124 -7.99 15.77 6.04
CA ASP A 124 -7.02 16.04 5.00
C ASP A 124 -7.12 14.97 3.92
N PHE A 125 -6.44 15.21 2.80
CA PHE A 125 -6.21 14.15 1.82
C PHE A 125 -5.40 13.03 2.47
N HIS A 126 -5.84 11.80 2.24
CA HIS A 126 -5.16 10.63 2.78
C HIS A 126 -4.56 9.78 1.65
N ALA A 127 -3.51 9.06 1.97
CA ALA A 127 -2.82 8.18 1.05
C ALA A 127 -2.86 6.74 1.56
N VAL A 128 -3.24 5.83 0.68
CA VAL A 128 -3.28 4.39 0.96
C VAL A 128 -2.71 3.60 -0.21
N ALA A 129 -2.46 2.31 -0.01
CA ALA A 129 -2.15 1.40 -1.09
C ALA A 129 -3.41 0.74 -1.66
N GLU A 130 -3.38 0.38 -2.93
CA GLU A 130 -4.25 -0.64 -3.51
C GLU A 130 -3.41 -1.84 -3.94
N VAL A 131 -3.85 -3.04 -3.63
CA VAL A 131 -3.23 -4.31 -4.02
C VAL A 131 -4.17 -5.11 -4.92
N PHE A 132 -3.61 -5.85 -5.88
CA PHE A 132 -4.39 -6.65 -6.83
C PHE A 132 -4.43 -8.11 -6.38
N LEU A 133 -5.58 -8.55 -5.88
CA LEU A 133 -5.85 -9.90 -5.38
C LEU A 133 -7.20 -10.37 -5.93
N ASP A 134 -7.36 -11.67 -6.17
CA ASP A 134 -8.59 -12.27 -6.72
C ASP A 134 -9.17 -11.55 -7.96
N GLY A 135 -8.26 -11.02 -8.81
CA GLY A 135 -8.65 -10.34 -10.02
C GLY A 135 -9.21 -8.91 -9.85
N ALA A 136 -9.09 -8.32 -8.66
CA ALA A 136 -9.59 -6.98 -8.35
C ALA A 136 -8.59 -6.15 -7.52
N TRP A 137 -8.78 -4.83 -7.52
CA TRP A 137 -8.03 -3.90 -6.69
C TRP A 137 -8.71 -3.71 -5.33
N HIS A 138 -7.94 -3.83 -4.25
CA HIS A 138 -8.38 -3.69 -2.87
C HIS A 138 -7.59 -2.61 -2.15
N LEU A 139 -8.29 -1.67 -1.53
CA LEU A 139 -7.68 -0.62 -0.70
C LEU A 139 -7.16 -1.20 0.61
N VAL A 140 -5.96 -0.79 1.01
CA VAL A 140 -5.32 -1.20 2.27
C VAL A 140 -4.68 0.02 2.92
N ASP A 141 -5.19 0.40 4.09
CA ASP A 141 -4.60 1.46 4.90
C ASP A 141 -3.69 0.87 5.99
N ALA A 142 -2.38 1.08 5.86
CA ALA A 142 -1.39 0.63 6.83
C ALA A 142 -1.28 1.57 8.03
N THR A 143 -1.85 2.77 7.97
CA THR A 143 -1.90 3.68 9.13
C THR A 143 -2.96 3.28 10.15
N GLY A 144 -3.99 2.54 9.72
CA GLY A 144 -5.15 2.22 10.54
C GLY A 144 -6.08 3.40 10.80
N MET A 145 -5.90 4.54 10.11
CA MET A 145 -6.70 5.75 10.33
C MET A 145 -8.06 5.71 9.63
N ALA A 146 -8.17 4.95 8.53
CA ALA A 146 -9.40 4.90 7.75
C ALA A 146 -9.80 3.46 7.41
N GLY A 147 -11.09 3.17 7.54
CA GLY A 147 -11.66 1.89 7.08
C GLY A 147 -11.80 1.88 5.55
N ALA A 148 -11.50 0.76 4.92
CA ALA A 148 -11.61 0.62 3.46
C ALA A 148 -13.03 0.84 2.92
N ASP A 149 -14.04 0.73 3.76
CA ASP A 149 -15.46 0.94 3.46
C ASP A 149 -15.87 2.42 3.46
N SER A 150 -15.13 3.29 4.17
CA SER A 150 -15.42 4.72 4.26
C SER A 150 -14.57 5.58 3.30
N ILE A 151 -13.64 4.99 2.56
CA ILE A 151 -12.69 5.70 1.70
C ILE A 151 -13.26 5.92 0.30
N ALA A 152 -13.17 7.16 -0.21
CA ALA A 152 -13.44 7.50 -1.61
C ALA A 152 -12.12 7.73 -2.36
N ARG A 153 -11.85 6.90 -3.38
CA ARG A 153 -10.65 7.01 -4.23
C ARG A 153 -10.74 8.21 -5.17
N ILE A 154 -9.69 9.03 -5.19
CA ILE A 154 -9.56 10.22 -6.05
C ILE A 154 -8.70 9.90 -7.28
N GLY A 155 -7.50 9.35 -7.07
CA GLY A 155 -6.55 9.03 -8.13
C GLY A 155 -5.64 7.86 -7.76
N VAL A 156 -5.02 7.26 -8.77
CA VAL A 156 -4.07 6.15 -8.60
C VAL A 156 -2.85 6.33 -9.49
N GLY A 157 -1.70 5.83 -9.05
CA GLY A 157 -0.44 5.84 -9.80
C GLY A 157 0.57 4.84 -9.26
N LEU A 158 1.76 4.78 -9.84
CA LEU A 158 2.84 3.91 -9.37
C LEU A 158 3.25 4.26 -7.94
N ASP A 159 3.37 5.54 -7.67
CA ASP A 159 3.66 6.11 -6.35
C ASP A 159 3.20 7.58 -6.32
N ALA A 160 3.57 8.31 -5.28
CA ALA A 160 3.19 9.72 -5.13
C ALA A 160 3.74 10.66 -6.22
N ALA A 161 4.71 10.24 -7.04
CA ALA A 161 5.20 11.06 -8.16
C ALA A 161 4.18 11.14 -9.32
N GLU A 162 3.33 10.12 -9.47
CA GLU A 162 2.26 10.11 -10.48
C GLU A 162 0.93 10.65 -9.96
N VAL A 163 0.76 10.75 -8.64
CA VAL A 163 -0.49 11.19 -8.00
C VAL A 163 -0.20 12.45 -7.19
N ALA A 164 -0.29 13.59 -7.85
CA ALA A 164 -0.14 14.88 -7.15
C ALA A 164 -1.33 15.11 -6.21
N PHE A 165 -1.02 15.42 -4.96
CA PHE A 165 -1.93 16.15 -4.09
C PHE A 165 -1.89 17.62 -4.56
N LEU A 166 -3.05 18.18 -4.81
CA LEU A 166 -3.20 19.60 -5.14
C LEU A 166 -2.81 20.47 -3.96
#